data_353ba327f785b9c9b14f8e059f44ff6e
#
_entry.id   353ba327f785b9c9b14f8e059f44ff6e
#
_cell.length_a   1.000
_cell.length_b   1.000
_cell.length_c   1.000
_cell.angle_alpha   90.00
_cell.angle_beta   90.00
_cell.angle_gamma   90.00
#
_symmetry.space_group_name_H-M   'P 1'
#
loop_
_entity.id
_entity.type
_entity.pdbx_description
1 polymer ?
#
loop_
_entity_poly.entity_id
_entity_poly.type
_entity_poly.pdbx_seq_one_letter_code
_entity_poly.pdbx_strand_id
1 'polypeptide(L)'
;LDAMDAQNLWEDTVFILCTDHGHYLGEKDMFGKPRSIQYETLGHTPLMIYHPDYEPGESDALTTNVDIHATLEDLFNIESEHVTHGRSTLPLISGEKTSIRDWAIGGVYGNWVQIQDGTNKYARAPVTDNFPLSMWSNRWSTMPVSVFPGFRLPDPDSRAYIDFMPGTDIPVLRQPFAEGDLLPYWSMAVKVNDHHLYSLKEDPGEDRNLAVGDQSNKVLEAQMVELLRTALKEMEAPEDQFERLGLN
;
A
#
# COMPACT_ATOMS: atom_id res chain seq x y z
N LEU A 1 -0.57 21.80 -19.78
CA LEU A 1 0.80 22.34 -19.86
C LEU A 1 0.83 23.71 -20.53
N ASP A 2 -0.07 24.02 -21.48
CA ASP A 2 -0.14 25.31 -22.19
C ASP A 2 -0.11 26.55 -21.29
N ALA A 3 -0.70 26.44 -20.09
CA ALA A 3 -0.67 27.53 -19.11
C ALA A 3 0.73 27.75 -18.51
N MET A 4 1.49 26.69 -18.33
CA MET A 4 2.88 26.78 -17.87
C MET A 4 3.76 27.43 -18.94
N ASP A 5 3.57 27.02 -20.20
CA ASP A 5 4.26 27.63 -21.34
C ASP A 5 3.93 29.12 -21.47
N ALA A 6 2.63 29.45 -21.45
CA ALA A 6 2.15 30.84 -21.63
C ALA A 6 2.59 31.79 -20.51
N GLN A 7 2.85 31.27 -19.32
CA GLN A 7 3.22 32.05 -18.13
C GLN A 7 4.70 31.89 -17.75
N ASN A 8 5.47 31.14 -18.53
CA ASN A 8 6.90 30.92 -18.31
C ASN A 8 7.24 30.30 -16.94
N LEU A 9 6.41 29.34 -16.48
CA LEU A 9 6.52 28.77 -15.14
C LEU A 9 7.58 27.66 -15.02
N TRP A 10 8.14 27.17 -16.10
CA TRP A 10 9.08 26.06 -16.08
C TRP A 10 10.42 26.37 -15.40
N GLU A 11 10.78 27.64 -15.27
CA GLU A 11 12.07 28.06 -14.70
C GLU A 11 12.12 27.96 -13.16
N ASP A 12 10.96 28.02 -12.50
CA ASP A 12 10.87 28.09 -11.04
C ASP A 12 9.80 27.17 -10.41
N THR A 13 9.26 26.25 -11.21
CA THR A 13 8.15 25.40 -10.79
C THR A 13 8.50 23.92 -10.97
N VAL A 14 8.37 23.15 -9.89
CA VAL A 14 8.37 21.68 -9.97
C VAL A 14 6.97 21.21 -10.33
N PHE A 15 6.88 20.36 -11.37
CA PHE A 15 5.61 19.79 -11.80
C PHE A 15 5.58 18.29 -11.52
N ILE A 16 4.59 17.81 -10.75
CA ILE A 16 4.40 16.40 -10.42
C ILE A 16 3.08 15.92 -10.99
N LEU A 17 3.14 14.91 -11.86
CA LEU A 17 1.98 14.19 -12.37
C LEU A 17 1.95 12.79 -11.77
N CYS A 18 0.88 12.48 -11.05
CA CYS A 18 0.65 11.19 -10.43
C CYS A 18 -0.85 10.85 -10.40
N THR A 19 -1.16 9.63 -10.02
CA THR A 19 -2.54 9.21 -9.71
C THR A 19 -2.54 8.31 -8.47
N ASP A 20 -3.68 8.19 -7.80
CA ASP A 20 -3.85 7.37 -6.61
C ASP A 20 -3.86 5.87 -6.91
N HIS A 21 -4.42 5.48 -8.06
CA HIS A 21 -4.48 4.09 -8.54
C HIS A 21 -4.80 4.04 -10.04
N GLY A 22 -4.59 2.89 -10.65
CA GLY A 22 -5.03 2.57 -12.00
C GLY A 22 -6.51 2.22 -12.10
N HIS A 23 -6.92 1.72 -13.25
CA HIS A 23 -8.30 1.37 -13.54
C HIS A 23 -8.33 0.21 -14.53
N TYR A 24 -9.07 -0.87 -14.21
CA TYR A 24 -9.27 -1.97 -15.14
C TYR A 24 -10.27 -1.59 -16.22
N LEU A 25 -9.94 -1.86 -17.46
CA LEU A 25 -10.78 -1.63 -18.64
C LEU A 25 -11.15 -2.94 -19.33
N GLY A 26 -11.01 -4.07 -18.68
CA GLY A 26 -11.25 -5.42 -19.15
C GLY A 26 -10.16 -6.41 -18.77
N GLU A 27 -9.01 -5.93 -18.30
CA GLU A 27 -7.92 -6.79 -17.82
C GLU A 27 -8.41 -7.65 -16.66
N LYS A 28 -7.98 -8.91 -16.59
CA LYS A 28 -8.42 -9.87 -15.57
C LYS A 28 -9.95 -10.06 -15.51
N ASP A 29 -10.66 -9.82 -16.63
CA ASP A 29 -12.13 -9.81 -16.70
C ASP A 29 -12.78 -8.83 -15.70
N MET A 30 -12.08 -7.72 -15.39
CA MET A 30 -12.51 -6.72 -14.42
C MET A 30 -12.69 -5.34 -15.04
N PHE A 31 -13.57 -4.54 -14.45
CA PHE A 31 -13.75 -3.12 -14.76
C PHE A 31 -13.72 -2.29 -13.47
N GLY A 32 -13.16 -1.09 -13.57
CA GLY A 32 -13.09 -0.17 -12.45
C GLY A 32 -11.95 -0.49 -11.47
N LYS A 33 -12.25 -0.37 -10.19
CA LYS A 33 -11.34 -0.73 -9.07
C LYS A 33 -12.04 -1.79 -8.20
N PRO A 34 -12.07 -3.06 -8.63
CA PRO A 34 -12.71 -4.13 -7.88
C PRO A 34 -11.90 -4.52 -6.64
N ARG A 35 -12.53 -5.31 -5.78
CA ARG A 35 -11.92 -5.85 -4.55
C ARG A 35 -11.12 -7.10 -4.86
N SER A 36 -9.95 -6.90 -5.40
CA SER A 36 -8.99 -7.96 -5.71
C SER A 36 -7.62 -7.59 -5.19
N ILE A 37 -6.67 -8.47 -5.34
CA ILE A 37 -5.27 -8.09 -5.23
C ILE A 37 -4.99 -6.94 -6.22
N GLN A 38 -4.07 -6.06 -5.87
CA GLN A 38 -3.69 -4.94 -6.72
C GLN A 38 -2.68 -5.42 -7.76
N TYR A 39 -3.18 -5.89 -8.92
CA TYR A 39 -2.33 -6.19 -10.06
C TYR A 39 -1.62 -4.92 -10.57
N GLU A 40 -0.58 -5.08 -11.38
CA GLU A 40 0.18 -3.95 -11.94
C GLU A 40 -0.72 -2.93 -12.68
N THR A 41 -1.78 -3.39 -13.35
CA THR A 41 -2.78 -2.49 -13.97
C THR A 41 -3.40 -1.49 -12.98
N LEU A 42 -3.49 -1.86 -11.70
CA LEU A 42 -4.05 -0.99 -10.66
C LEU A 42 -2.96 -0.33 -9.82
N GLY A 43 -1.86 -1.03 -9.56
CA GLY A 43 -0.81 -0.63 -8.63
C GLY A 43 0.39 0.09 -9.26
N HIS A 44 0.72 -0.20 -10.51
CA HIS A 44 1.80 0.47 -11.24
C HIS A 44 1.30 1.77 -11.86
N THR A 45 1.23 2.80 -11.05
CA THR A 45 0.70 4.11 -11.44
C THR A 45 1.78 5.00 -12.06
N PRO A 46 1.41 5.88 -13.01
CA PRO A 46 2.37 6.85 -13.54
C PRO A 46 2.84 7.82 -12.46
N LEU A 47 4.12 8.08 -12.44
CA LEU A 47 4.76 9.16 -11.68
C LEU A 47 5.73 9.87 -12.61
N MET A 48 5.45 11.13 -12.90
CA MET A 48 6.33 12.00 -13.71
C MET A 48 6.63 13.24 -12.90
N ILE A 49 7.91 13.58 -12.79
CA ILE A 49 8.35 14.76 -12.03
C ILE A 49 9.26 15.57 -12.95
N TYR A 50 8.88 16.81 -13.17
CA TYR A 50 9.74 17.82 -13.78
C TYR A 50 10.34 18.70 -12.69
N HIS A 51 11.62 18.92 -12.75
CA HIS A 51 12.35 19.85 -11.88
C HIS A 51 13.26 20.73 -12.76
N PRO A 52 13.27 22.06 -12.58
CA PRO A 52 14.02 22.95 -13.46
C PRO A 52 15.53 22.70 -13.46
N ASP A 53 16.07 22.22 -12.36
CA ASP A 53 17.53 22.07 -12.19
C ASP A 53 18.07 20.71 -12.64
N TYR A 54 17.22 19.75 -13.05
CA TYR A 54 17.66 18.39 -13.39
C TYR A 54 17.36 18.02 -14.84
N GLU A 55 18.24 17.24 -15.43
CA GLU A 55 18.08 16.73 -16.79
C GLU A 55 17.00 15.64 -16.86
N PRO A 56 16.29 15.53 -18.00
CA PRO A 56 15.33 14.46 -18.21
C PRO A 56 15.97 13.06 -18.13
N GLY A 57 15.24 12.10 -17.53
CA GLY A 57 15.69 10.73 -17.41
C GLY A 57 14.54 9.78 -17.06
N GLU A 58 14.85 8.50 -16.98
CA GLU A 58 13.94 7.43 -16.54
C GLU A 58 14.58 6.66 -15.38
N SER A 59 13.75 6.11 -14.50
CA SER A 59 14.20 5.33 -13.36
C SER A 59 13.27 4.13 -13.15
N ASP A 60 13.87 2.95 -12.98
CA ASP A 60 13.19 1.70 -12.61
C ASP A 60 13.11 1.53 -11.06
N ALA A 61 13.48 2.54 -10.29
CA ALA A 61 13.45 2.48 -8.84
C ALA A 61 12.02 2.32 -8.32
N LEU A 62 11.86 1.46 -7.31
CA LEU A 62 10.59 1.33 -6.60
C LEU A 62 10.23 2.64 -5.91
N THR A 63 9.01 3.11 -6.16
CA THR A 63 8.39 4.25 -5.51
C THR A 63 6.97 3.90 -5.05
N THR A 64 6.43 4.70 -4.15
CA THR A 64 5.05 4.57 -3.67
C THR A 64 4.41 5.94 -3.55
N ASN A 65 3.07 6.02 -3.51
CA ASN A 65 2.38 7.30 -3.41
C ASN A 65 2.70 8.08 -2.11
N VAL A 66 3.13 7.39 -1.04
CA VAL A 66 3.57 8.07 0.19
C VAL A 66 4.91 8.81 0.01
N ASP A 67 5.69 8.48 -1.01
CA ASP A 67 6.94 9.15 -1.32
C ASP A 67 6.74 10.58 -1.85
N ILE A 68 5.55 10.88 -2.40
CA ILE A 68 5.20 12.22 -2.86
C ILE A 68 5.21 13.21 -1.69
N HIS A 69 4.67 12.82 -0.53
CA HIS A 69 4.70 13.66 0.66
C HIS A 69 6.14 13.95 1.11
N ALA A 70 6.96 12.90 1.25
CA ALA A 70 8.38 13.06 1.62
C ALA A 70 9.18 13.89 0.59
N THR A 71 8.83 13.77 -0.70
CA THR A 71 9.44 14.58 -1.76
C THR A 71 9.05 16.06 -1.62
N LEU A 72 7.81 16.37 -1.27
CA LEU A 72 7.37 17.74 -1.03
C LEU A 72 8.04 18.33 0.21
N GLU A 73 8.15 17.57 1.30
CA GLU A 73 8.88 18.02 2.49
C GLU A 73 10.34 18.37 2.16
N ASP A 74 11.01 17.51 1.39
CA ASP A 74 12.39 17.70 0.95
C ASP A 74 12.54 18.94 0.03
N LEU A 75 11.64 19.10 -0.96
CA LEU A 75 11.60 20.27 -1.84
C LEU A 75 11.47 21.59 -1.09
N PHE A 76 10.72 21.61 0.00
CA PHE A 76 10.48 22.81 0.79
C PHE A 76 11.38 22.92 2.03
N ASN A 77 12.34 22.01 2.21
CA ASN A 77 13.19 21.90 3.40
C ASN A 77 12.37 21.87 4.71
N ILE A 78 11.31 21.08 4.73
CA ILE A 78 10.44 20.89 5.89
C ILE A 78 10.94 19.63 6.64
N GLU A 79 11.25 19.79 7.92
CA GLU A 79 11.46 18.65 8.81
C GLU A 79 10.10 18.18 9.34
N SER A 80 9.74 16.93 9.05
CA SER A 80 8.51 16.35 9.57
C SER A 80 8.61 16.10 11.07
N GLU A 81 7.59 16.53 11.82
CA GLU A 81 7.47 16.22 13.25
C GLU A 81 6.93 14.80 13.49
N HIS A 82 6.51 14.13 12.43
CA HIS A 82 5.86 12.81 12.51
C HIS A 82 6.65 11.76 11.73
N VAL A 83 6.60 10.53 12.23
CA VAL A 83 7.14 9.38 11.51
C VAL A 83 6.33 9.15 10.25
N THR A 84 7.00 9.18 9.09
CA THR A 84 6.43 8.80 7.79
C THR A 84 7.23 7.67 7.17
N HIS A 85 6.58 6.86 6.34
CA HIS A 85 7.24 5.76 5.62
C HIS A 85 7.60 6.16 4.17
N GLY A 86 7.28 7.41 3.78
CA GLY A 86 7.68 7.99 2.52
C GLY A 86 9.19 8.25 2.45
N ARG A 87 9.73 8.18 1.26
CA ARG A 87 11.15 8.50 0.97
C ARG A 87 11.17 9.49 -0.19
N SER A 88 11.92 10.58 -0.04
CA SER A 88 12.05 11.58 -1.11
C SER A 88 12.57 10.95 -2.40
N THR A 89 11.95 11.33 -3.52
CA THR A 89 12.39 10.94 -4.86
C THR A 89 13.45 11.87 -5.43
N LEU A 90 13.78 12.98 -4.78
CA LEU A 90 14.79 13.93 -5.28
C LEU A 90 16.15 13.28 -5.55
N PRO A 91 16.67 12.36 -4.71
CA PRO A 91 17.92 11.66 -5.00
C PRO A 91 17.88 10.81 -6.28
N LEU A 92 16.70 10.34 -6.70
CA LEU A 92 16.54 9.65 -7.99
C LEU A 92 16.57 10.62 -9.15
N ILE A 93 15.85 11.74 -9.03
CA ILE A 93 15.73 12.75 -10.08
C ILE A 93 17.08 13.44 -10.33
N SER A 94 17.83 13.72 -9.26
CA SER A 94 19.19 14.31 -9.36
C SER A 94 20.24 13.33 -9.87
N GLY A 95 19.94 12.03 -9.94
CA GLY A 95 20.91 11.00 -10.28
C GLY A 95 21.89 10.64 -9.17
N GLU A 96 21.69 11.16 -7.95
CA GLU A 96 22.52 10.84 -6.78
C GLU A 96 22.38 9.37 -6.38
N LYS A 97 21.15 8.83 -6.51
CA LYS A 97 20.84 7.44 -6.18
C LYS A 97 20.10 6.75 -7.31
N THR A 98 20.29 5.45 -7.41
CA THR A 98 19.54 4.58 -8.33
C THR A 98 18.40 3.83 -7.65
N SER A 99 18.31 3.89 -6.33
CA SER A 99 17.22 3.30 -5.53
C SER A 99 17.03 4.10 -4.25
N ILE A 100 15.79 4.16 -3.79
CA ILE A 100 15.41 4.72 -2.48
C ILE A 100 14.79 3.67 -1.56
N ARG A 101 14.43 2.50 -2.07
CA ARG A 101 13.85 1.40 -1.30
C ARG A 101 14.10 0.05 -1.97
N ASP A 102 14.13 -1.02 -1.18
CA ASP A 102 14.30 -2.38 -1.66
C ASP A 102 12.95 -3.12 -1.80
N TRP A 103 11.89 -2.53 -1.27
CA TRP A 103 10.54 -3.10 -1.33
C TRP A 103 9.47 -1.99 -1.35
N ALA A 104 8.32 -2.34 -1.88
CA ALA A 104 7.10 -1.54 -1.80
C ALA A 104 5.96 -2.40 -1.25
N ILE A 105 5.20 -1.85 -0.30
CA ILE A 105 4.05 -2.51 0.31
C ILE A 105 2.77 -1.83 -0.12
N GLY A 106 1.71 -2.61 -0.29
CA GLY A 106 0.38 -2.14 -0.66
C GLY A 106 -0.70 -3.04 -0.08
N GLY A 107 -1.93 -2.69 -0.39
CA GLY A 107 -3.08 -3.48 0.05
C GLY A 107 -4.28 -2.63 0.38
N VAL A 108 -5.34 -3.30 0.78
CA VAL A 108 -6.56 -2.68 1.28
C VAL A 108 -6.82 -3.21 2.69
N TYR A 109 -7.21 -2.32 3.59
CA TYR A 109 -7.51 -2.67 4.97
C TYR A 109 -8.39 -3.93 5.07
N GLY A 110 -7.96 -4.90 5.91
CA GLY A 110 -8.67 -6.16 6.10
C GLY A 110 -8.66 -7.13 4.92
N ASN A 111 -7.86 -6.85 3.89
CA ASN A 111 -7.69 -7.65 2.70
C ASN A 111 -6.29 -8.29 2.65
N TRP A 112 -5.81 -8.73 1.47
CA TRP A 112 -4.41 -9.10 1.28
C TRP A 112 -3.48 -7.95 1.64
N VAL A 113 -2.33 -8.29 2.19
CA VAL A 113 -1.18 -7.38 2.25
C VAL A 113 -0.21 -7.81 1.16
N GLN A 114 0.17 -6.86 0.31
CA GLN A 114 1.03 -7.11 -0.84
C GLN A 114 2.39 -6.49 -0.62
N ILE A 115 3.43 -7.17 -1.10
CA ILE A 115 4.80 -6.67 -1.14
C ILE A 115 5.43 -6.99 -2.48
N GLN A 116 6.28 -6.10 -2.97
CA GLN A 116 7.08 -6.31 -4.17
C GLN A 116 8.52 -5.82 -3.97
N ASP A 117 9.45 -6.48 -4.67
CA ASP A 117 10.88 -6.15 -4.69
C ASP A 117 11.35 -5.60 -6.05
N GLY A 118 10.41 -5.25 -6.94
CA GLY A 118 10.67 -4.81 -8.32
C GLY A 118 10.79 -5.97 -9.32
N THR A 119 10.91 -7.21 -8.86
CA THR A 119 11.00 -8.41 -9.70
C THR A 119 9.84 -9.36 -9.43
N ASN A 120 9.48 -9.49 -8.17
CA ASN A 120 8.43 -10.38 -7.70
C ASN A 120 7.40 -9.61 -6.89
N LYS A 121 6.16 -10.07 -6.94
CA LYS A 121 5.06 -9.55 -6.13
C LYS A 121 4.40 -10.69 -5.36
N TYR A 122 4.20 -10.49 -4.07
CA TYR A 122 3.52 -11.44 -3.20
C TYR A 122 2.35 -10.79 -2.48
N ALA A 123 1.17 -11.40 -2.57
CA ALA A 123 -0.02 -11.00 -1.84
C ALA A 123 -0.35 -12.07 -0.79
N ARG A 124 -0.17 -11.70 0.46
CA ARG A 124 -0.41 -12.57 1.61
C ARG A 124 -1.85 -12.45 2.07
N ALA A 125 -2.61 -13.53 1.94
CA ALA A 125 -3.95 -13.66 2.51
C ALA A 125 -3.88 -13.95 4.02
N PRO A 126 -4.97 -13.69 4.78
CA PRO A 126 -5.07 -14.12 6.17
C PRO A 126 -5.01 -15.64 6.27
N VAL A 127 -4.58 -16.14 7.43
CA VAL A 127 -4.46 -17.59 7.71
C VAL A 127 -5.47 -18.09 8.74
N THR A 128 -6.20 -17.19 9.41
CA THR A 128 -7.14 -17.51 10.50
C THR A 128 -8.39 -16.64 10.36
N ASP A 129 -9.33 -17.02 9.49
CA ASP A 129 -10.62 -16.35 9.26
C ASP A 129 -10.56 -14.80 9.23
N ASN A 130 -9.40 -14.24 8.85
CA ASN A 130 -9.12 -12.81 8.81
C ASN A 130 -9.12 -12.12 10.19
N PHE A 131 -8.76 -12.83 11.25
CA PHE A 131 -8.60 -12.32 12.60
C PHE A 131 -7.17 -12.51 13.14
N PRO A 132 -6.76 -11.67 14.11
CA PRO A 132 -7.46 -10.51 14.64
C PRO A 132 -7.51 -9.35 13.64
N LEU A 133 -8.52 -8.49 13.76
CA LEU A 133 -8.67 -7.30 12.95
C LEU A 133 -9.22 -6.16 13.80
N SER A 134 -8.69 -4.94 13.63
CA SER A 134 -9.15 -3.76 14.34
C SER A 134 -9.43 -2.63 13.35
N MET A 135 -10.42 -1.79 13.62
CA MET A 135 -10.58 -0.50 12.94
C MET A 135 -9.90 0.60 13.75
N TRP A 136 -9.30 1.53 13.03
CA TRP A 136 -8.61 2.69 13.58
C TRP A 136 -9.24 3.97 13.03
N SER A 137 -9.52 4.93 13.88
CA SER A 137 -10.16 6.18 13.49
C SER A 137 -9.67 7.35 14.34
N ASN A 138 -9.55 8.51 13.74
CA ASN A 138 -9.40 9.78 14.45
C ASN A 138 -10.75 10.39 14.88
N ARG A 139 -11.86 9.69 14.65
CA ARG A 139 -13.20 10.10 15.08
C ARG A 139 -13.60 9.40 16.36
N TRP A 140 -14.11 10.15 17.30
CA TRP A 140 -14.65 9.68 18.60
C TRP A 140 -16.08 9.16 18.52
N SER A 141 -16.65 9.11 17.32
CA SER A 141 -17.97 8.52 17.06
C SER A 141 -17.82 7.31 16.17
N THR A 142 -18.77 6.38 16.25
CA THR A 142 -18.91 5.31 15.27
C THR A 142 -18.75 5.89 13.86
N MET A 143 -17.83 5.33 13.08
CA MET A 143 -17.72 5.75 11.69
C MET A 143 -19.06 5.54 11.01
N PRO A 144 -19.68 6.58 10.42
CA PRO A 144 -20.88 6.38 9.66
C PRO A 144 -20.52 5.59 8.41
N VAL A 145 -20.74 4.30 8.42
CA VAL A 145 -20.60 3.46 7.25
C VAL A 145 -21.92 3.51 6.49
N SER A 146 -22.27 4.69 6.07
CA SER A 146 -23.51 4.93 5.34
C SER A 146 -23.43 4.54 3.86
N VAL A 147 -22.25 4.18 3.38
CA VAL A 147 -22.03 3.92 1.95
C VAL A 147 -22.62 2.58 1.52
N PHE A 148 -22.80 1.63 2.45
CA PHE A 148 -23.34 0.29 2.12
C PHE A 148 -24.44 -0.12 3.10
N PRO A 149 -25.68 -0.22 2.64
CA PRO A 149 -26.77 -0.75 3.46
C PRO A 149 -26.42 -2.14 4.04
N GLY A 150 -26.63 -2.33 5.32
CA GLY A 150 -26.37 -3.59 6.01
C GLY A 150 -24.96 -3.74 6.59
N PHE A 151 -24.03 -2.81 6.36
CA PHE A 151 -22.76 -2.82 7.02
C PHE A 151 -22.94 -2.32 8.49
N ARG A 152 -22.54 -3.14 9.43
CA ARG A 152 -22.51 -2.78 10.85
C ARG A 152 -21.07 -2.80 11.36
N LEU A 153 -20.69 -1.71 11.99
CA LEU A 153 -19.46 -1.72 12.78
C LEU A 153 -19.68 -2.50 14.07
N PRO A 154 -18.62 -3.07 14.64
CA PRO A 154 -18.66 -3.59 16.00
C PRO A 154 -19.21 -2.55 16.96
N ASP A 155 -19.88 -3.00 18.02
CA ASP A 155 -20.40 -2.12 19.07
C ASP A 155 -19.24 -1.40 19.78
N PRO A 156 -19.11 -0.07 19.63
CA PRO A 156 -18.00 0.67 20.20
C PRO A 156 -18.01 0.65 21.74
N ASP A 157 -19.18 0.59 22.35
CA ASP A 157 -19.31 0.65 23.81
C ASP A 157 -18.73 -0.57 24.51
N SER A 158 -18.60 -1.67 23.78
CA SER A 158 -18.10 -2.92 24.34
C SER A 158 -16.60 -3.16 24.14
N ARG A 159 -15.95 -2.50 23.14
CA ARG A 159 -14.61 -2.92 22.71
C ARG A 159 -13.69 -1.80 22.29
N ALA A 160 -14.23 -0.63 21.96
CA ALA A 160 -13.43 0.50 21.54
C ALA A 160 -12.61 1.07 22.70
N TYR A 161 -11.36 1.42 22.42
CA TYR A 161 -10.47 2.10 23.38
C TYR A 161 -9.56 3.10 22.66
N ILE A 162 -8.97 3.99 23.48
CA ILE A 162 -8.00 4.95 22.96
C ILE A 162 -6.65 4.25 22.84
N ASP A 163 -6.04 4.42 21.69
CA ASP A 163 -4.69 4.00 21.37
C ASP A 163 -3.95 5.16 20.70
N PHE A 164 -2.71 4.98 20.31
CA PHE A 164 -1.94 5.99 19.59
C PHE A 164 -1.55 5.48 18.20
N MET A 165 -1.44 6.41 17.26
CA MET A 165 -0.82 6.06 15.98
C MET A 165 0.63 5.61 16.23
N PRO A 166 1.08 4.49 15.63
CA PRO A 166 2.45 4.02 15.81
C PRO A 166 3.50 5.12 15.59
N GLY A 167 4.48 5.23 16.48
CA GLY A 167 5.53 6.24 16.41
C GLY A 167 5.10 7.68 16.74
N THR A 168 3.88 7.90 17.20
CA THR A 168 3.35 9.25 17.50
C THR A 168 2.64 9.30 18.86
N ASP A 169 2.34 10.52 19.32
CA ASP A 169 1.45 10.81 20.45
C ASP A 169 0.02 11.20 20.01
N ILE A 170 -0.31 10.95 18.74
CA ILE A 170 -1.63 11.26 18.20
C ILE A 170 -2.63 10.20 18.66
N PRO A 171 -3.64 10.56 19.47
CA PRO A 171 -4.62 9.61 19.96
C PRO A 171 -5.59 9.20 18.84
N VAL A 172 -5.85 7.93 18.75
CA VAL A 172 -6.82 7.33 17.84
C VAL A 172 -7.78 6.41 18.59
N LEU A 173 -8.97 6.24 18.07
CA LEU A 173 -9.88 5.21 18.53
C LEU A 173 -9.54 3.89 17.84
N ARG A 174 -9.22 2.87 18.60
CA ARG A 174 -9.08 1.50 18.12
C ARG A 174 -10.28 0.68 18.53
N GLN A 175 -10.86 -0.01 17.56
CA GLN A 175 -12.01 -0.88 17.77
C GLN A 175 -11.73 -2.26 17.19
N PRO A 176 -11.41 -3.27 18.04
CA PRO A 176 -11.23 -4.64 17.60
C PRO A 176 -12.56 -5.25 17.12
N PHE A 177 -12.51 -6.06 16.08
CA PHE A 177 -13.59 -6.95 15.70
C PHE A 177 -13.52 -8.22 16.57
N ALA A 178 -14.66 -8.82 16.87
CA ALA A 178 -14.78 -10.10 17.53
C ALA A 178 -15.36 -11.15 16.57
N GLU A 179 -15.26 -12.43 16.95
CA GLU A 179 -15.91 -13.52 16.23
C GLU A 179 -17.42 -13.27 16.13
N GLY A 180 -17.94 -13.41 14.91
CA GLY A 180 -19.35 -13.15 14.60
C GLY A 180 -19.69 -11.70 14.23
N ASP A 181 -18.74 -10.77 14.34
CA ASP A 181 -18.94 -9.42 13.85
C ASP A 181 -19.00 -9.39 12.32
N LEU A 182 -19.77 -8.45 11.80
CA LEU A 182 -19.79 -8.18 10.39
C LEU A 182 -18.53 -7.39 10.00
N LEU A 183 -17.60 -8.06 9.34
CA LEU A 183 -16.39 -7.40 8.82
C LEU A 183 -16.72 -6.45 7.67
N PRO A 184 -15.84 -5.47 7.39
CA PRO A 184 -15.95 -4.66 6.19
C PRO A 184 -16.11 -5.55 4.95
N TYR A 185 -17.06 -5.20 4.08
CA TYR A 185 -17.44 -6.05 2.94
C TYR A 185 -16.25 -6.41 2.01
N TRP A 186 -15.24 -5.56 1.92
CA TRP A 186 -14.01 -5.83 1.16
C TRP A 186 -13.14 -6.90 1.83
N SER A 187 -13.14 -7.00 3.16
CA SER A 187 -12.41 -8.03 3.89
C SER A 187 -13.00 -9.43 3.69
N MET A 188 -14.31 -9.51 3.40
CA MET A 188 -14.99 -10.78 3.15
C MET A 188 -14.70 -11.35 1.76
N ALA A 189 -14.12 -10.57 0.87
CA ALA A 189 -13.72 -11.03 -0.46
C ALA A 189 -12.44 -11.87 -0.45
N VAL A 190 -11.63 -11.75 0.59
CA VAL A 190 -10.38 -12.49 0.73
C VAL A 190 -10.64 -13.88 1.34
N LYS A 191 -10.07 -14.91 0.74
CA LYS A 191 -10.15 -16.28 1.25
C LYS A 191 -8.91 -16.59 2.09
N VAL A 192 -9.12 -17.30 3.19
CA VAL A 192 -8.03 -17.80 4.02
C VAL A 192 -7.08 -18.67 3.18
N ASN A 193 -5.77 -18.41 3.33
CA ASN A 193 -4.68 -19.08 2.59
C ASN A 193 -4.68 -18.91 1.06
N ASP A 194 -5.47 -17.99 0.51
CA ASP A 194 -5.45 -17.66 -0.91
C ASP A 194 -4.31 -16.67 -1.23
N HIS A 195 -3.09 -17.18 -1.12
CA HIS A 195 -1.88 -16.39 -1.39
C HIS A 195 -1.63 -16.30 -2.89
N HIS A 196 -1.03 -15.18 -3.33
CA HIS A 196 -0.65 -14.98 -4.72
C HIS A 196 0.82 -14.57 -4.81
N LEU A 197 1.53 -15.17 -5.76
CA LEU A 197 2.94 -14.89 -6.03
C LEU A 197 3.13 -14.77 -7.55
N TYR A 198 3.77 -13.70 -7.98
CA TYR A 198 4.03 -13.44 -9.41
C TYR A 198 5.48 -13.03 -9.62
N SER A 199 6.04 -13.44 -10.75
CA SER A 199 7.28 -12.89 -11.29
C SER A 199 6.93 -11.78 -12.28
N LEU A 200 7.10 -10.53 -11.90
CA LEU A 200 6.73 -9.39 -12.74
C LEU A 200 7.57 -9.31 -14.02
N LYS A 201 8.78 -9.86 -13.97
CA LYS A 201 9.69 -9.90 -15.12
C LYS A 201 9.28 -10.96 -16.15
N GLU A 202 8.90 -12.16 -15.69
CA GLU A 202 8.56 -13.29 -16.57
C GLU A 202 7.08 -13.35 -16.94
N ASP A 203 6.24 -12.76 -16.10
CA ASP A 203 4.78 -12.73 -16.21
C ASP A 203 4.25 -11.33 -15.85
N PRO A 204 4.56 -10.30 -16.67
CA PRO A 204 4.12 -8.93 -16.39
C PRO A 204 2.60 -8.76 -16.40
N GLY A 205 1.89 -9.72 -16.99
CA GLY A 205 0.42 -9.79 -16.94
C GLY A 205 -0.11 -10.38 -15.64
N GLU A 206 0.75 -10.98 -14.79
CA GLU A 206 0.34 -11.65 -13.54
C GLU A 206 -0.75 -12.71 -13.76
N ASP A 207 -0.60 -13.51 -14.83
CA ASP A 207 -1.57 -14.53 -15.24
C ASP A 207 -1.35 -15.87 -14.54
N ARG A 208 -0.14 -16.11 -14.05
CA ARG A 208 0.26 -17.37 -13.42
C ARG A 208 0.62 -17.19 -11.95
N ASN A 209 -0.32 -17.56 -11.06
CA ASN A 209 -0.05 -17.57 -9.63
C ASN A 209 0.93 -18.69 -9.25
N LEU A 210 2.15 -18.32 -8.88
CA LEU A 210 3.24 -19.25 -8.49
C LEU A 210 3.08 -19.81 -7.06
N ALA A 211 2.19 -19.27 -6.24
CA ALA A 211 1.90 -19.77 -4.89
C ALA A 211 1.09 -21.09 -4.94
N VAL A 212 0.50 -21.40 -6.08
CA VAL A 212 -0.36 -22.59 -6.26
C VAL A 212 0.39 -23.70 -7.03
N GLY A 213 0.38 -24.89 -6.49
CA GLY A 213 0.67 -26.15 -7.21
C GLY A 213 2.13 -26.60 -7.20
N ASP A 214 3.10 -25.80 -7.53
CA ASP A 214 4.49 -26.24 -7.68
C ASP A 214 5.33 -25.99 -6.42
N GLN A 215 5.96 -27.07 -5.91
CA GLN A 215 6.89 -27.00 -4.78
C GLN A 215 8.19 -26.23 -5.10
N SER A 216 8.54 -26.07 -6.38
CA SER A 216 9.74 -25.33 -6.82
C SER A 216 9.72 -23.85 -6.41
N ASN A 217 8.52 -23.26 -6.27
CA ASN A 217 8.35 -21.85 -5.91
C ASN A 217 8.35 -21.60 -4.40
N LYS A 218 8.42 -22.64 -3.56
CA LYS A 218 8.37 -22.49 -2.10
C LYS A 218 9.54 -21.70 -1.51
N VAL A 219 10.70 -21.75 -2.14
CA VAL A 219 11.88 -20.96 -1.73
C VAL A 219 11.61 -19.47 -1.97
N LEU A 220 11.11 -19.12 -3.16
CA LEU A 220 10.76 -17.74 -3.49
C LEU A 220 9.62 -17.24 -2.60
N GLU A 221 8.58 -18.05 -2.40
CA GLU A 221 7.48 -17.67 -1.50
C GLU A 221 7.99 -17.38 -0.08
N ALA A 222 8.88 -18.23 0.46
CA ALA A 222 9.47 -18.03 1.78
C ALA A 222 10.31 -16.74 1.86
N GLN A 223 11.05 -16.40 0.80
CA GLN A 223 11.80 -15.14 0.72
C GLN A 223 10.86 -13.93 0.74
N MET A 224 9.78 -13.97 -0.03
CA MET A 224 8.79 -12.88 -0.05
C MET A 224 8.01 -12.75 1.27
N VAL A 225 7.75 -13.87 1.95
CA VAL A 225 7.17 -13.86 3.31
C VAL A 225 8.11 -13.16 4.31
N GLU A 226 9.41 -13.47 4.25
CA GLU A 226 10.38 -12.82 5.14
C GLU A 226 10.56 -11.33 4.82
N LEU A 227 10.54 -10.98 3.53
CA LEU A 227 10.55 -9.58 3.10
C LEU A 227 9.32 -8.83 3.64
N LEU A 228 8.14 -9.42 3.54
CA LEU A 228 6.90 -8.86 4.09
C LEU A 228 6.97 -8.69 5.61
N ARG A 229 7.49 -9.70 6.31
CA ARG A 229 7.67 -9.63 7.77
C ARG A 229 8.61 -8.49 8.15
N THR A 230 9.72 -8.32 7.44
CA THR A 230 10.67 -7.23 7.64
C THR A 230 10.03 -5.88 7.40
N ALA A 231 9.34 -5.72 6.27
CA ALA A 231 8.64 -4.49 5.93
C ALA A 231 7.59 -4.10 6.98
N LEU A 232 6.78 -5.04 7.46
CA LEU A 232 5.79 -4.77 8.50
C LEU A 232 6.42 -4.36 9.82
N LYS A 233 7.59 -4.92 10.19
CA LYS A 233 8.35 -4.51 11.38
C LYS A 233 8.91 -3.10 11.23
N GLU A 234 9.51 -2.78 10.08
CA GLU A 234 10.04 -1.43 9.80
C GLU A 234 8.95 -0.38 9.80
N MET A 235 7.73 -0.76 9.40
CA MET A 235 6.55 0.13 9.40
C MET A 235 5.80 0.15 10.75
N GLU A 236 6.34 -0.50 11.78
CA GLU A 236 5.69 -0.59 13.10
C GLU A 236 4.24 -1.07 13.03
N ALA A 237 3.97 -2.04 12.13
CA ALA A 237 2.63 -2.58 11.96
C ALA A 237 2.12 -3.22 13.26
N PRO A 238 0.83 -3.06 13.60
CA PRO A 238 0.24 -3.69 14.78
C PRO A 238 0.41 -5.21 14.77
N GLU A 239 0.58 -5.81 15.95
CA GLU A 239 0.69 -7.27 16.15
C GLU A 239 -0.46 -8.05 15.50
N ASP A 240 -1.65 -7.48 15.46
CA ASP A 240 -2.82 -8.04 14.75
C ASP A 240 -2.49 -8.46 13.31
N GLN A 241 -1.61 -7.70 12.63
CA GLN A 241 -1.25 -8.00 11.26
C GLN A 241 -0.34 -9.23 11.14
N PHE A 242 0.58 -9.40 12.09
CA PHE A 242 1.47 -10.58 12.11
C PHE A 242 0.68 -11.84 12.40
N GLU A 243 -0.21 -11.80 13.39
CA GLU A 243 -1.06 -12.93 13.75
C GLU A 243 -2.04 -13.27 12.62
N ARG A 244 -2.78 -12.28 12.11
CA ARG A 244 -3.77 -12.46 11.02
C ARG A 244 -3.16 -13.06 9.76
N LEU A 245 -1.93 -12.66 9.44
CA LEU A 245 -1.22 -13.11 8.25
C LEU A 245 -0.33 -14.36 8.52
N GLY A 246 -0.28 -14.88 9.75
CA GLY A 246 0.56 -16.02 10.11
C GLY A 246 2.04 -15.72 9.90
N LEU A 247 2.49 -14.57 10.39
CA LEU A 247 3.87 -14.07 10.29
C LEU A 247 4.61 -14.05 11.64
N ASN A 248 4.02 -14.59 12.69
CA ASN A 248 4.64 -14.73 14.02
C ASN A 248 5.77 -15.75 14.02
#